data_b971cee68a7bb8747bc6721273320b97
#
_entry.id   b971cee68a7bb8747bc6721273320b97
#
_cell.length_a   1.000
_cell.length_b   1.000
_cell.length_c   1.000
_cell.angle_alpha   90.00
_cell.angle_beta   90.00
_cell.angle_gamma   90.00
#
_symmetry.space_group_name_H-M   'P 1'
#
loop_
_entity.id
_entity.type
_entity.pdbx_description
1 polymer ?
#
loop_
_entity_poly.entity_id
_entity_poly.type
_entity_poly.pdbx_seq_one_letter_code
_entity_poly.pdbx_strand_id
1 'polypeptide(L)'
;MSVHVQETVKRISVPDIAGRKGGEPIVCLTAYDAPMAGLLDPHCDVLLVGDSVGMAVHGLPNTVGVTLDMMILHGQAVVRGSRRA
;
A
#
# COMPACT_ATOMS: atom_id res chain seq x y z
N MET A 1 32.03 -1.75 -13.93
CA MET A 1 30.61 -2.10 -14.02
C MET A 1 30.12 -2.56 -12.68
N SER A 2 29.16 -1.89 -12.13
CA SER A 2 28.59 -2.29 -10.86
C SER A 2 27.65 -3.47 -11.06
N VAL A 3 27.87 -4.52 -10.31
CA VAL A 3 26.93 -5.63 -10.25
C VAL A 3 25.82 -5.22 -9.30
N HIS A 4 24.61 -5.06 -9.82
CA HIS A 4 23.47 -4.82 -8.97
C HIS A 4 23.09 -6.11 -8.27
N VAL A 5 23.46 -6.20 -7.00
CA VAL A 5 22.89 -7.21 -6.14
C VAL A 5 21.48 -6.76 -5.83
N GLN A 6 20.49 -7.40 -6.43
CA GLN A 6 19.12 -7.18 -6.04
C GLN A 6 18.92 -7.78 -4.65
N GLU A 7 18.71 -6.93 -3.68
CA GLU A 7 18.25 -7.38 -2.38
C GLU A 7 16.86 -8.01 -2.54
N THR A 8 16.74 -9.25 -2.12
CA THR A 8 15.46 -9.91 -2.04
C THR A 8 14.69 -9.33 -0.86
N VAL A 9 13.74 -8.48 -1.14
CA VAL A 9 12.85 -7.92 -0.11
C VAL A 9 11.70 -8.89 0.10
N LYS A 10 11.57 -9.39 1.32
CA LYS A 10 10.45 -10.23 1.71
C LYS A 10 9.27 -9.34 2.07
N ARG A 11 8.12 -9.60 1.46
CA ARG A 11 6.89 -8.89 1.79
C ARG A 11 6.41 -9.26 3.20
N ILE A 12 5.98 -8.25 3.95
CA ILE A 12 5.38 -8.43 5.28
C ILE A 12 4.08 -9.21 5.12
N SER A 13 3.95 -10.29 5.86
CA SER A 13 2.78 -11.16 5.80
C SER A 13 1.74 -10.84 6.88
N VAL A 14 0.56 -11.42 6.76
CA VAL A 14 -0.48 -11.29 7.80
C VAL A 14 0.00 -11.82 9.14
N PRO A 15 0.65 -13.00 9.23
CA PRO A 15 1.22 -13.45 10.51
C PRO A 15 2.27 -12.51 11.10
N ASP A 16 3.08 -11.86 10.26
CA ASP A 16 4.06 -10.86 10.73
C ASP A 16 3.36 -9.69 11.42
N ILE A 17 2.26 -9.21 10.85
CA ILE A 17 1.46 -8.12 11.44
C ILE A 17 0.80 -8.58 12.74
N ALA A 18 0.19 -9.76 12.75
CA ALA A 18 -0.45 -10.31 13.93
C ALA A 18 0.55 -10.50 15.08
N GLY A 19 1.76 -10.89 14.77
CA GLY A 19 2.85 -11.08 15.74
C GLY A 19 3.36 -9.80 16.38
N ARG A 20 2.98 -8.63 15.84
CA ARG A 20 3.38 -7.33 16.38
C ARG A 20 2.54 -6.88 17.58
N LYS A 21 1.48 -7.59 17.91
CA LYS A 21 0.61 -7.26 19.05
C LYS A 21 1.42 -7.20 20.34
N GLY A 22 1.30 -6.07 21.05
CA GLY A 22 2.05 -5.84 22.29
C GLY A 22 3.51 -5.42 22.09
N GLY A 23 3.97 -5.35 20.84
CA GLY A 23 5.34 -4.93 20.49
C GLY A 23 5.37 -3.54 19.88
N GLU A 24 6.27 -3.37 18.90
CA GLU A 24 6.45 -2.11 18.19
C GLU A 24 5.18 -1.72 17.42
N PRO A 25 4.78 -0.43 17.44
CA PRO A 25 3.59 0.03 16.72
C PRO A 25 3.69 -0.25 15.21
N ILE A 26 2.54 -0.60 14.63
CA ILE A 26 2.41 -0.82 13.19
C ILE A 26 2.16 0.52 12.50
N VAL A 27 2.97 0.85 11.50
CA VAL A 27 2.80 2.07 10.71
C VAL A 27 1.96 1.74 9.48
N CYS A 28 0.81 2.37 9.37
CA CYS A 28 -0.10 2.25 8.23
C CYS A 28 -0.20 3.58 7.50
N LEU A 29 0.06 3.59 6.20
CA LEU A 29 -0.04 4.79 5.36
C LEU A 29 -0.95 4.51 4.18
N THR A 30 -1.66 5.54 3.73
CA THR A 30 -2.56 5.45 2.57
C THR A 30 -1.77 5.71 1.28
N ALA A 31 -2.02 4.86 0.26
CA ALA A 31 -1.51 5.06 -1.09
C ALA A 31 -2.59 4.68 -2.11
N TYR A 32 -2.63 5.38 -3.25
CA TYR A 32 -3.65 5.15 -4.28
C TYR A 32 -3.05 4.78 -5.64
N ASP A 33 -1.75 4.84 -5.80
CA ASP A 33 -1.08 4.55 -7.07
C ASP A 33 0.31 3.93 -6.84
N ALA A 34 0.92 3.49 -7.92
CA ALA A 34 2.22 2.82 -7.86
C ALA A 34 3.36 3.75 -7.42
N PRO A 35 3.50 4.99 -7.94
CA PRO A 35 4.57 5.88 -7.50
C PRO A 35 4.51 6.22 -6.02
N MET A 36 3.33 6.51 -5.49
CA MET A 36 3.15 6.83 -4.08
C MET A 36 3.45 5.61 -3.21
N ALA A 37 2.98 4.42 -3.63
CA ALA A 37 3.30 3.18 -2.93
C ALA A 37 4.81 2.95 -2.84
N GLY A 38 5.54 3.20 -3.92
CA GLY A 38 6.99 3.08 -3.95
C GLY A 38 7.71 4.04 -3.00
N LEU A 39 7.20 5.27 -2.88
CA LEU A 39 7.75 6.26 -1.96
C LEU A 39 7.49 5.91 -0.49
N LEU A 40 6.32 5.38 -0.19
CA LEU A 40 5.90 5.11 1.19
C LEU A 40 6.35 3.73 1.70
N ASP A 41 6.52 2.77 0.80
CA ASP A 41 6.81 1.38 1.14
C ASP A 41 7.95 1.19 2.14
N PRO A 42 9.11 1.87 2.02
CA PRO A 42 10.20 1.71 2.99
C PRO A 42 9.88 2.24 4.40
N HIS A 43 8.83 3.04 4.55
CA HIS A 43 8.52 3.77 5.77
C HIS A 43 7.31 3.23 6.52
N CYS A 44 6.67 2.17 6.04
CA CYS A 44 5.46 1.64 6.65
C CYS A 44 5.42 0.12 6.62
N ASP A 45 4.52 -0.43 7.41
CA ASP A 45 4.28 -1.87 7.50
C ASP A 45 3.07 -2.29 6.65
N VAL A 46 2.10 -1.39 6.51
CA VAL A 46 0.85 -1.61 5.79
C VAL A 46 0.56 -0.42 4.91
N LEU A 47 0.19 -0.66 3.65
CA LEU A 47 -0.36 0.34 2.76
C LEU A 47 -1.86 0.11 2.64
N LEU A 48 -2.63 1.16 2.93
CA LEU A 48 -4.08 1.13 2.87
C LEU A 48 -4.56 1.74 1.56
N VAL A 49 -5.37 1.00 0.84
CA VAL A 49 -6.13 1.52 -0.31
C VAL A 49 -7.58 1.61 0.12
N GLY A 50 -7.99 2.78 0.59
CA GLY A 50 -9.33 3.01 1.10
C GLY A 50 -10.28 3.59 0.05
N ASP A 51 -11.58 3.54 0.32
CA ASP A 51 -12.61 4.08 -0.55
C ASP A 51 -12.56 5.61 -0.68
N SER A 52 -11.82 6.29 0.20
CA SER A 52 -11.51 7.71 0.04
C SER A 52 -10.79 8.04 -1.28
N VAL A 53 -10.28 7.03 -2.00
CA VAL A 53 -9.74 7.19 -3.35
C VAL A 53 -10.76 7.85 -4.29
N GLY A 54 -12.04 7.55 -4.12
CA GLY A 54 -13.11 8.17 -4.92
C GLY A 54 -13.15 9.67 -4.76
N MET A 55 -12.92 10.18 -3.57
CA MET A 55 -12.91 11.61 -3.28
C MET A 55 -11.55 12.24 -3.62
N ALA A 56 -10.47 11.63 -3.14
CA ALA A 56 -9.12 12.18 -3.25
C ALA A 56 -8.57 12.17 -4.68
N VAL A 57 -8.87 11.12 -5.45
CA VAL A 57 -8.33 10.93 -6.80
C VAL A 57 -9.39 11.22 -7.88
N HIS A 58 -10.63 10.74 -7.68
CA HIS A 58 -11.68 10.83 -8.69
C HIS A 58 -12.61 12.02 -8.52
N GLY A 59 -12.45 12.78 -7.44
CA GLY A 59 -13.24 14.01 -7.23
C GLY A 59 -14.72 13.78 -6.91
N LEU A 60 -15.09 12.57 -6.47
CA LEU A 60 -16.46 12.29 -6.07
C LEU A 60 -16.80 13.03 -4.76
N PRO A 61 -18.08 13.41 -4.56
CA PRO A 61 -18.49 14.16 -3.36
C PRO A 61 -18.45 13.33 -2.07
N ASN A 62 -18.49 11.99 -2.18
CA ASN A 62 -18.45 11.05 -1.08
C ASN A 62 -18.02 9.68 -1.58
N THR A 63 -17.98 8.68 -0.69
CA THR A 63 -17.53 7.33 -1.03
C THR A 63 -18.64 6.43 -1.60
N VAL A 64 -19.88 6.88 -1.63
CA VAL A 64 -21.03 6.08 -2.08
C VAL A 64 -20.90 5.64 -3.54
N GLY A 65 -20.31 6.48 -4.39
CA GLY A 65 -20.10 6.20 -5.81
C GLY A 65 -18.88 5.33 -6.12
N VAL A 66 -18.11 4.93 -5.11
CA VAL A 66 -16.92 4.08 -5.32
C VAL A 66 -17.33 2.65 -5.62
N THR A 67 -16.84 2.12 -6.72
CA THR A 67 -17.12 0.75 -7.15
C THR A 67 -16.04 -0.22 -6.71
N LEU A 68 -16.36 -1.51 -6.67
CA LEU A 68 -15.37 -2.56 -6.42
C LEU A 68 -14.26 -2.54 -7.49
N ASP A 69 -14.63 -2.31 -8.75
CA ASP A 69 -13.64 -2.25 -9.84
C ASP A 69 -12.63 -1.13 -9.63
N MET A 70 -13.05 0.04 -9.14
CA MET A 70 -12.13 1.12 -8.77
C MET A 70 -11.16 0.67 -7.67
N MET A 71 -11.67 -0.01 -6.66
CA MET A 71 -10.83 -0.50 -5.56
C MET A 71 -9.82 -1.53 -6.04
N ILE A 72 -10.22 -2.46 -6.88
CA ILE A 72 -9.34 -3.46 -7.47
C ILE A 72 -8.25 -2.80 -8.32
N LEU A 73 -8.62 -1.84 -9.16
CA LEU A 73 -7.68 -1.13 -10.03
C LEU A 73 -6.59 -0.43 -9.23
N HIS A 74 -6.98 0.33 -8.20
CA HIS A 74 -6.04 1.04 -7.36
C HIS A 74 -5.23 0.09 -6.48
N GLY A 75 -5.84 -0.97 -5.96
CA GLY A 75 -5.15 -2.00 -5.19
C GLY A 75 -4.05 -2.69 -6.00
N GLN A 76 -4.32 -3.03 -7.25
CA GLN A 76 -3.33 -3.61 -8.16
C GLN A 76 -2.15 -2.66 -8.40
N ALA A 77 -2.43 -1.36 -8.59
CA ALA A 77 -1.38 -0.36 -8.78
C ALA A 77 -0.48 -0.25 -7.55
N VAL A 78 -1.06 -0.21 -6.37
CA VAL A 78 -0.30 -0.14 -5.11
C VAL A 78 0.55 -1.40 -4.90
N VAL A 79 0.00 -2.58 -5.19
CA VAL A 79 0.76 -3.84 -5.11
C VAL A 79 1.97 -3.83 -6.04
N ARG A 80 1.80 -3.34 -7.27
CA ARG A 80 2.93 -3.24 -8.22
C ARG A 80 3.99 -2.25 -7.76
N GLY A 81 3.60 -1.18 -7.09
CA GLY A 81 4.51 -0.14 -6.61
C GLY A 81 5.21 -0.48 -5.30
N SER A 82 4.67 -1.40 -4.52
CA SER A 82 5.22 -1.79 -3.22
C SER A 82 6.05 -3.07 -3.34
N ARG A 83 6.98 -3.24 -2.40
CA ARG A 83 7.86 -4.42 -2.37
C ARG A 83 7.80 -5.12 -1.01
N ARG A 84 7.59 -4.37 0.06
CA ARG A 84 7.71 -4.84 1.43
C ARG A 84 6.38 -4.80 2.19
N ALA A 85 5.69 -3.67 2.13
CA ALA A 85 4.43 -3.48 2.86
C ALA A 85 3.27 -4.27 2.26
#